data_a62dbb2479f8dd63f73351e68de90052
#
_entry.id   a62dbb2479f8dd63f73351e68de90052
#
_cell.length_a   1.000
_cell.length_b   1.000
_cell.length_c   1.000
_cell.angle_alpha   90.00
_cell.angle_beta   90.00
_cell.angle_gamma   90.00
#
_symmetry.space_group_name_H-M   'P 1'
#
loop_
_entity.id
_entity.type
_entity.pdbx_description
1 polymer ?
#
loop_
_entity_poly.entity_id
_entity_poly.type
_entity_poly.pdbx_seq_one_letter_code
_entity_poly.pdbx_strand_id
1 'polypeptide(L)'
;MKVKNYLLIFALSFSLFACGTNLSGVQTPVPTLTPLTGVETALATSTPFVEELASFTPYPTFTSPTIAPEVTDKPTDFSPILYGGNLYGSEFFLLVGGVSRDAWLTPEESVARFSGEVTYSLNTMTQQSKYFVWGKMPKLSPSCKIYTIGIDAGLDEAGFVGVVDGWDVVKRDVAALSDDEEYYQQAVTDWLIGEGVTAPQIGSLQILRVDIKGDGTDEVFLAASHLDGSQHTTKVGDYSIVLMRKVVGNFVLTVPLLEDIYTSQQEEITFPQTYSIANFIDLNRDGVLEVVVDVQKWEGFGAVVYQINDQEVTQVLKTITCSL
;
A
#
# COMPACT_ATOMS: atom_id res chain seq x y z
N MET A 1 -46.62 32.46 -14.98
CA MET A 1 -46.76 31.05 -14.55
C MET A 1 -46.42 30.96 -13.07
N LYS A 2 -47.39 30.58 -12.24
CA LYS A 2 -47.32 30.65 -10.77
C LYS A 2 -46.62 29.38 -10.23
N VAL A 3 -45.52 29.56 -9.49
CA VAL A 3 -44.85 28.47 -8.74
C VAL A 3 -45.54 28.37 -7.38
N LYS A 4 -46.09 27.20 -7.06
CA LYS A 4 -46.67 26.89 -5.75
C LYS A 4 -45.61 26.27 -4.87
N ASN A 5 -45.27 26.93 -3.77
CA ASN A 5 -44.48 26.39 -2.67
C ASN A 5 -45.37 25.44 -1.85
N TYR A 6 -44.91 24.18 -1.66
CA TYR A 6 -45.44 23.28 -0.64
C TYR A 6 -44.43 23.16 0.51
N LEU A 7 -44.81 23.72 1.63
CA LEU A 7 -44.13 23.58 2.89
C LEU A 7 -44.69 22.34 3.60
N LEU A 8 -43.92 21.28 3.73
CA LEU A 8 -44.27 20.07 4.49
C LEU A 8 -43.62 20.14 5.86
N ILE A 9 -44.43 20.36 6.90
CA ILE A 9 -44.00 20.29 8.32
C ILE A 9 -44.16 18.84 8.75
N PHE A 10 -43.04 18.18 9.10
CA PHE A 10 -43.06 16.90 9.79
C PHE A 10 -42.86 17.12 11.30
N ALA A 11 -43.90 16.77 12.04
CA ALA A 11 -43.89 16.76 13.51
C ALA A 11 -43.19 15.48 14.00
N LEU A 12 -42.11 15.64 14.77
CA LEU A 12 -41.45 14.54 15.48
C LEU A 12 -42.23 14.23 16.74
N SER A 13 -42.77 13.01 16.84
CA SER A 13 -43.29 12.44 18.10
C SER A 13 -42.19 11.65 18.79
N PHE A 14 -41.71 12.15 19.90
CA PHE A 14 -40.84 11.41 20.80
C PHE A 14 -41.68 10.45 21.67
N SER A 15 -41.46 9.15 21.53
CA SER A 15 -41.96 8.14 22.47
C SER A 15 -40.79 7.62 23.30
N LEU A 16 -40.73 8.02 24.55
CA LEU A 16 -39.84 7.44 25.54
C LEU A 16 -40.41 6.07 25.98
N PHE A 17 -39.71 4.99 25.67
CA PHE A 17 -39.87 3.71 26.36
C PHE A 17 -38.60 3.42 27.13
N ALA A 18 -38.71 3.61 28.45
CA ALA A 18 -37.78 3.07 29.42
C ALA A 18 -38.21 1.63 29.75
N CYS A 19 -37.40 0.66 29.44
CA CYS A 19 -37.52 -0.69 29.98
C CYS A 19 -36.13 -1.13 30.48
N GLY A 20 -35.97 -1.10 31.78
CA GLY A 20 -34.80 -1.65 32.43
C GLY A 20 -34.86 -3.17 32.45
N THR A 21 -33.81 -3.83 31.99
CA THR A 21 -33.54 -5.23 32.29
C THR A 21 -32.15 -5.37 32.86
N ASN A 22 -32.10 -5.77 34.15
CA ASN A 22 -30.91 -6.25 34.84
C ASN A 22 -30.35 -7.47 34.09
N LEU A 23 -29.16 -7.36 33.52
CA LEU A 23 -28.38 -8.51 33.08
C LEU A 23 -27.32 -8.80 34.15
N SER A 24 -27.58 -9.85 34.90
CA SER A 24 -26.63 -10.50 35.82
C SER A 24 -25.41 -10.95 35.06
N GLY A 25 -24.23 -10.56 35.56
CA GLY A 25 -22.97 -10.92 34.97
C GLY A 25 -22.71 -12.43 34.99
N VAL A 26 -22.45 -12.96 33.80
CA VAL A 26 -21.80 -14.26 33.65
C VAL A 26 -20.32 -13.98 33.52
N GLN A 27 -19.56 -14.21 34.60
CA GLN A 27 -18.09 -14.25 34.52
C GLN A 27 -17.67 -15.58 33.92
N THR A 28 -17.09 -15.55 32.73
CA THR A 28 -16.38 -16.70 32.16
C THR A 28 -15.03 -16.85 32.89
N PRO A 29 -14.66 -18.06 33.34
CA PRO A 29 -13.39 -18.27 34.00
C PRO A 29 -12.24 -18.17 33.02
N VAL A 30 -11.21 -17.40 33.40
CA VAL A 30 -9.93 -17.30 32.71
C VAL A 30 -9.22 -18.66 32.83
N PRO A 31 -8.73 -19.27 31.72
CA PRO A 31 -7.95 -20.49 31.79
C PRO A 31 -6.58 -20.21 32.45
N THR A 32 -6.32 -20.89 33.55
CA THR A 32 -5.05 -20.89 34.27
C THR A 32 -4.05 -21.71 33.44
N LEU A 33 -3.00 -21.08 32.94
CA LEU A 33 -1.88 -21.74 32.26
C LEU A 33 -1.07 -22.56 33.30
N THR A 34 -1.07 -23.87 33.14
CA THR A 34 -0.19 -24.79 33.89
C THR A 34 1.22 -24.73 33.30
N PRO A 35 2.29 -24.54 34.07
CA PRO A 35 3.63 -24.56 33.54
C PRO A 35 4.03 -25.99 33.14
N LEU A 36 4.45 -26.18 31.91
CA LEU A 36 5.09 -27.40 31.41
C LEU A 36 6.52 -27.48 31.98
N THR A 37 6.71 -28.38 32.93
CA THR A 37 8.02 -28.78 33.43
C THR A 37 8.59 -29.88 32.55
N GLY A 38 9.83 -29.70 32.09
CA GLY A 38 10.76 -30.78 31.75
C GLY A 38 10.81 -31.17 30.28
N VAL A 39 11.67 -30.48 29.51
CA VAL A 39 12.36 -31.10 28.36
C VAL A 39 13.86 -31.04 28.63
N GLU A 40 14.45 -32.16 28.98
CA GLU A 40 15.90 -32.32 29.03
C GLU A 40 16.45 -32.26 27.61
N THR A 41 17.26 -31.24 27.36
CA THR A 41 17.99 -31.12 26.09
C THR A 41 19.28 -31.96 26.17
N ALA A 42 19.33 -33.08 25.47
CA ALA A 42 20.56 -33.84 25.27
C ALA A 42 21.55 -33.02 24.46
N LEU A 43 22.67 -32.66 25.07
CA LEU A 43 23.79 -31.99 24.43
C LEU A 43 24.51 -32.95 23.51
N ALA A 44 24.35 -32.84 22.20
CA ALA A 44 25.16 -33.57 21.23
C ALA A 44 26.53 -32.89 21.11
N THR A 45 27.57 -33.57 21.55
CA THR A 45 28.96 -33.16 21.41
C THR A 45 29.38 -33.35 19.95
N SER A 46 29.51 -32.29 19.19
CA SER A 46 30.09 -32.35 17.84
C SER A 46 31.60 -32.25 17.92
N THR A 47 32.28 -33.30 17.48
CA THR A 47 33.72 -33.30 17.21
C THR A 47 34.07 -32.34 16.07
N PRO A 48 35.09 -31.48 16.19
CA PRO A 48 35.47 -30.59 15.09
C PRO A 48 36.14 -31.43 13.98
N PHE A 49 35.56 -31.34 12.79
CA PHE A 49 36.15 -31.81 11.55
C PHE A 49 37.19 -30.78 11.10
N VAL A 50 38.47 -31.13 11.10
CA VAL A 50 39.53 -30.28 10.58
C VAL A 50 39.67 -30.60 9.10
N GLU A 51 39.22 -29.70 8.26
CA GLU A 51 39.38 -29.75 6.82
C GLU A 51 40.75 -29.14 6.44
N GLU A 52 41.57 -29.95 5.81
CA GLU A 52 42.91 -29.59 5.36
C GLU A 52 42.78 -28.61 4.19
N LEU A 53 43.19 -27.33 4.41
CA LEU A 53 43.16 -26.27 3.41
C LEU A 53 44.12 -26.58 2.25
N ALA A 54 43.53 -26.94 1.10
CA ALA A 54 44.27 -27.04 -0.16
C ALA A 54 44.84 -25.68 -0.54
N SER A 55 46.13 -25.62 -0.75
CA SER A 55 46.87 -24.43 -1.19
C SER A 55 46.41 -23.98 -2.57
N PHE A 56 45.69 -22.86 -2.68
CA PHE A 56 45.33 -22.26 -3.94
C PHE A 56 46.48 -21.41 -4.48
N THR A 57 46.96 -21.75 -5.66
CA THR A 57 47.84 -20.90 -6.47
C THR A 57 47.10 -19.62 -6.86
N PRO A 58 47.67 -18.42 -6.67
CA PRO A 58 46.99 -17.18 -7.03
C PRO A 58 46.83 -17.06 -8.56
N TYR A 59 45.58 -16.82 -8.98
CA TYR A 59 45.26 -16.48 -10.36
C TYR A 59 45.87 -15.11 -10.71
N PRO A 60 46.26 -14.89 -11.98
CA PRO A 60 46.79 -13.61 -12.41
C PRO A 60 45.70 -12.54 -12.30
N THR A 61 46.00 -11.47 -11.57
CA THR A 61 45.14 -10.32 -11.40
C THR A 61 45.00 -9.58 -12.74
N PHE A 62 43.85 -9.68 -13.38
CA PHE A 62 43.49 -8.79 -14.48
C PHE A 62 43.14 -7.43 -13.90
N THR A 63 43.99 -6.43 -14.09
CA THR A 63 43.66 -5.05 -13.88
C THR A 63 42.84 -4.55 -15.05
N SER A 64 41.51 -4.56 -14.89
CA SER A 64 40.63 -3.82 -15.79
C SER A 64 40.85 -2.34 -15.59
N PRO A 65 40.94 -1.53 -16.65
CA PRO A 65 40.97 -0.08 -16.50
C PRO A 65 39.61 0.36 -15.96
N THR A 66 39.59 0.72 -14.70
CA THR A 66 38.43 1.35 -14.09
C THR A 66 38.36 2.79 -14.57
N ILE A 67 37.62 3.02 -15.65
CA ILE A 67 37.03 4.33 -15.90
C ILE A 67 35.72 4.31 -15.13
N ALA A 68 35.80 4.62 -13.86
CA ALA A 68 34.61 5.00 -13.12
C ALA A 68 34.12 6.32 -13.73
N PRO A 69 32.86 6.42 -14.20
CA PRO A 69 32.29 7.73 -14.45
C PRO A 69 32.32 8.46 -13.09
N GLU A 70 32.85 9.67 -13.12
CA GLU A 70 32.83 10.58 -11.98
C GLU A 70 31.34 10.88 -11.71
N VAL A 71 30.71 10.06 -10.87
CA VAL A 71 29.37 10.32 -10.35
C VAL A 71 29.55 11.54 -9.46
N THR A 72 29.22 12.69 -9.99
CA THR A 72 29.05 13.90 -9.18
C THR A 72 27.85 13.64 -8.29
N ASP A 73 28.11 13.18 -7.06
CA ASP A 73 27.16 13.07 -5.96
C ASP A 73 26.64 14.46 -5.59
N LYS A 74 25.80 15.01 -6.45
CA LYS A 74 24.96 16.13 -6.07
C LYS A 74 23.62 15.53 -5.63
N PRO A 75 23.27 15.60 -4.33
CA PRO A 75 21.97 15.16 -3.92
C PRO A 75 20.93 15.91 -4.74
N THR A 76 20.13 15.18 -5.48
CA THR A 76 19.06 15.78 -6.27
C THR A 76 18.05 16.39 -5.31
N ASP A 77 17.77 17.69 -5.45
CA ASP A 77 16.75 18.38 -4.64
C ASP A 77 15.32 17.96 -5.01
N PHE A 78 15.17 17.04 -5.96
CA PHE A 78 13.89 16.61 -6.51
C PHE A 78 13.97 15.15 -6.95
N SER A 79 12.95 14.37 -6.63
CA SER A 79 12.71 13.04 -7.19
C SER A 79 11.31 12.94 -7.77
N PRO A 80 11.16 12.62 -9.06
CA PRO A 80 9.88 12.15 -9.58
C PRO A 80 9.57 10.79 -8.97
N ILE A 81 8.28 10.52 -8.79
CA ILE A 81 7.76 9.26 -8.27
C ILE A 81 6.99 8.56 -9.38
N LEU A 82 7.43 7.36 -9.72
CA LEU A 82 6.82 6.52 -10.74
C LEU A 82 6.09 5.35 -10.10
N TYR A 83 5.04 4.90 -10.77
CA TYR A 83 4.36 3.67 -10.45
C TYR A 83 4.05 2.88 -11.72
N GLY A 84 4.31 1.58 -11.72
CA GLY A 84 4.04 0.75 -12.88
C GLY A 84 4.78 -0.58 -12.87
N GLY A 85 5.13 -1.04 -14.06
CA GLY A 85 5.78 -2.32 -14.35
C GLY A 85 5.18 -2.97 -15.58
N ASN A 86 5.25 -4.31 -15.67
CA ASN A 86 4.61 -5.05 -16.75
C ASN A 86 3.12 -5.22 -16.45
N LEU A 87 2.28 -4.57 -17.25
CA LEU A 87 0.84 -4.68 -17.20
C LEU A 87 0.33 -5.19 -18.55
N TYR A 88 -0.37 -6.30 -18.52
CA TYR A 88 -0.93 -6.94 -19.72
C TYR A 88 0.11 -7.23 -20.84
N GLY A 89 1.36 -7.53 -20.46
CA GLY A 89 2.44 -7.82 -21.40
C GLY A 89 3.13 -6.59 -21.99
N SER A 90 2.88 -5.41 -21.45
CA SER A 90 3.56 -4.15 -21.78
C SER A 90 4.09 -3.46 -20.57
N GLU A 91 5.31 -2.95 -20.66
CA GLU A 91 5.86 -2.10 -19.60
C GLU A 91 5.21 -0.72 -19.66
N PHE A 92 4.73 -0.28 -18.52
CA PHE A 92 4.03 0.98 -18.39
C PHE A 92 4.34 1.65 -17.05
N PHE A 93 4.76 2.91 -17.09
CA PHE A 93 5.04 3.71 -15.90
C PHE A 93 4.28 5.02 -15.92
N LEU A 94 3.52 5.26 -14.87
CA LEU A 94 2.87 6.52 -14.57
C LEU A 94 3.82 7.41 -13.79
N LEU A 95 3.85 8.70 -14.13
CA LEU A 95 4.35 9.72 -13.22
C LEU A 95 3.25 10.03 -12.21
N VAL A 96 3.41 9.55 -10.98
CA VAL A 96 2.43 9.76 -9.91
C VAL A 96 2.55 11.17 -9.32
N GLY A 97 3.71 11.75 -9.42
CA GLY A 97 4.07 13.07 -8.92
C GLY A 97 5.55 13.16 -8.63
N GLY A 98 5.91 13.90 -7.61
CA GLY A 98 7.30 14.00 -7.15
C GLY A 98 7.42 14.57 -5.75
N VAL A 99 8.64 14.60 -5.26
CA VAL A 99 8.97 15.22 -3.99
C VAL A 99 10.18 16.14 -4.16
N SER A 100 10.14 17.29 -3.52
CA SER A 100 11.24 18.27 -3.50
C SER A 100 11.31 18.93 -2.14
N ARG A 101 12.40 18.70 -1.37
CA ARG A 101 12.60 19.30 -0.05
C ARG A 101 11.38 19.21 0.86
N ASP A 102 10.88 18.02 1.08
CA ASP A 102 9.70 17.73 1.92
C ASP A 102 8.35 18.22 1.35
N ALA A 103 8.33 18.80 0.14
CA ALA A 103 7.12 19.22 -0.53
C ALA A 103 6.70 18.20 -1.59
N TRP A 104 5.46 17.74 -1.52
CA TRP A 104 4.84 16.92 -2.54
C TRP A 104 4.48 17.77 -3.76
N LEU A 105 4.75 17.23 -4.94
CA LEU A 105 4.51 17.89 -6.22
C LEU A 105 3.52 17.07 -7.05
N THR A 106 2.54 17.74 -7.63
CA THR A 106 1.66 17.12 -8.61
C THR A 106 2.43 16.60 -9.82
N PRO A 107 1.85 15.73 -10.67
CA PRO A 107 2.50 15.32 -11.91
C PRO A 107 2.92 16.49 -12.80
N GLU A 108 2.07 17.52 -12.93
CA GLU A 108 2.33 18.73 -13.71
C GLU A 108 3.52 19.53 -13.18
N GLU A 109 3.57 19.74 -11.87
CA GLU A 109 4.68 20.43 -11.20
C GLU A 109 5.98 19.65 -11.32
N SER A 110 5.88 18.31 -11.27
CA SER A 110 7.00 17.39 -11.43
C SER A 110 7.57 17.47 -12.85
N VAL A 111 6.72 17.44 -13.87
CA VAL A 111 7.16 17.55 -15.28
C VAL A 111 7.94 18.83 -15.53
N ALA A 112 7.57 19.95 -14.92
CA ALA A 112 8.27 21.22 -15.05
C ALA A 112 9.72 21.19 -14.48
N ARG A 113 10.05 20.17 -13.68
CA ARG A 113 11.38 20.00 -13.08
C ARG A 113 12.32 19.10 -13.89
N PHE A 114 11.82 18.39 -14.89
CA PHE A 114 12.65 17.55 -15.74
C PHE A 114 13.55 18.41 -16.65
N SER A 115 14.81 18.13 -16.65
CA SER A 115 15.81 18.77 -17.53
C SER A 115 16.37 17.83 -18.60
N GLY A 116 15.94 16.57 -18.62
CA GLY A 116 16.42 15.53 -19.53
C GLY A 116 15.96 14.14 -19.09
N GLU A 117 16.56 13.12 -19.70
CA GLU A 117 16.37 11.73 -19.30
C GLU A 117 16.93 11.51 -17.89
N VAL A 118 16.30 10.61 -17.15
CA VAL A 118 16.62 10.36 -15.76
C VAL A 118 16.83 8.86 -15.55
N THR A 119 17.83 8.50 -14.75
CA THR A 119 17.99 7.12 -14.28
C THR A 119 17.15 6.91 -13.03
N TYR A 120 16.39 5.83 -13.01
CA TYR A 120 15.51 5.47 -11.92
C TYR A 120 15.99 4.21 -11.19
N SER A 121 15.79 4.20 -9.90
CA SER A 121 15.85 3.03 -9.05
C SER A 121 14.42 2.53 -8.86
N LEU A 122 14.11 1.32 -9.40
CA LEU A 122 12.81 0.69 -9.25
C LEU A 122 12.79 -0.20 -7.99
N ASN A 123 11.74 -0.11 -7.22
CA ASN A 123 11.60 -0.76 -5.94
C ASN A 123 10.30 -1.56 -5.87
N THR A 124 10.38 -2.81 -5.41
CA THR A 124 9.20 -3.61 -5.02
C THR A 124 9.08 -3.69 -3.50
N MET A 125 7.95 -4.18 -3.00
CA MET A 125 7.73 -4.37 -1.57
C MET A 125 8.72 -5.37 -0.95
N THR A 126 8.98 -6.48 -1.65
CA THR A 126 9.72 -7.62 -1.11
C THR A 126 11.21 -7.63 -1.47
N GLN A 127 11.61 -6.90 -2.51
CA GLN A 127 12.98 -6.94 -3.00
C GLN A 127 13.72 -5.65 -2.71
N GLN A 128 14.89 -5.80 -2.12
CA GLN A 128 15.90 -4.73 -2.07
C GLN A 128 16.64 -4.57 -3.41
N SER A 129 16.30 -5.36 -4.42
CA SER A 129 16.93 -5.30 -5.74
C SER A 129 16.52 -4.01 -6.45
N LYS A 130 17.44 -3.10 -6.50
CA LYS A 130 17.31 -1.88 -7.28
C LYS A 130 17.56 -2.23 -8.74
N TYR A 131 16.52 -2.17 -9.56
CA TYR A 131 16.72 -2.09 -11.00
C TYR A 131 17.06 -0.64 -11.35
N PHE A 132 18.23 -0.41 -11.93
CA PHE A 132 18.62 0.88 -12.45
C PHE A 132 18.21 0.95 -13.92
N VAL A 133 17.30 1.84 -14.25
CA VAL A 133 16.71 1.93 -15.58
C VAL A 133 16.72 3.36 -16.09
N TRP A 134 16.90 3.51 -17.39
CA TRP A 134 16.80 4.81 -18.04
C TRP A 134 15.35 5.12 -18.38
N GLY A 135 14.87 6.28 -17.91
CA GLY A 135 13.55 6.80 -18.24
C GLY A 135 13.65 7.97 -19.21
N LYS A 136 12.78 7.95 -20.19
CA LYS A 136 12.61 9.06 -21.13
C LYS A 136 11.87 10.21 -20.49
N MET A 137 11.87 11.37 -21.16
CA MET A 137 11.04 12.51 -20.74
C MET A 137 9.56 12.11 -20.61
N PRO A 138 8.85 12.62 -19.59
CA PRO A 138 7.43 12.37 -19.44
C PRO A 138 6.62 12.77 -20.67
N LYS A 139 5.66 11.95 -21.05
CA LYS A 139 4.73 12.23 -22.15
C LYS A 139 3.32 12.33 -21.59
N LEU A 140 2.64 13.42 -21.94
CA LEU A 140 1.23 13.59 -21.63
C LEU A 140 0.39 12.67 -22.52
N SER A 141 -0.45 11.83 -21.90
CA SER A 141 -1.54 11.13 -22.59
C SER A 141 -2.73 12.05 -22.72
N PRO A 142 -3.12 12.48 -23.93
CA PRO A 142 -4.17 13.48 -24.09
C PRO A 142 -5.55 13.01 -23.63
N SER A 143 -5.81 11.71 -23.79
CA SER A 143 -7.10 11.11 -23.44
C SER A 143 -7.36 11.14 -21.93
N CYS A 144 -6.35 10.87 -21.11
CA CYS A 144 -6.47 10.75 -19.65
C CYS A 144 -5.88 11.92 -18.87
N LYS A 145 -5.16 12.83 -19.54
CA LYS A 145 -4.41 13.92 -18.89
C LYS A 145 -3.43 13.42 -17.82
N ILE A 146 -2.83 12.25 -18.06
CA ILE A 146 -1.79 11.66 -17.22
C ILE A 146 -0.45 11.73 -17.94
N TYR A 147 0.62 11.69 -17.16
CA TYR A 147 1.98 11.60 -17.69
C TYR A 147 2.51 10.17 -17.57
N THR A 148 3.07 9.68 -18.67
CA THR A 148 3.74 8.38 -18.73
C THR A 148 5.21 8.56 -18.98
N ILE A 149 6.02 7.63 -18.48
CA ILE A 149 7.47 7.57 -18.73
C ILE A 149 7.78 6.27 -19.42
N GLY A 150 8.39 6.35 -20.60
CA GLY A 150 8.88 5.17 -21.30
C GLY A 150 10.14 4.67 -20.61
N ILE A 151 10.07 3.45 -20.11
CA ILE A 151 11.17 2.68 -19.53
C ILE A 151 11.20 1.37 -20.30
N ASP A 152 12.39 0.84 -20.54
CA ASP A 152 12.62 -0.47 -21.15
C ASP A 152 13.56 -1.24 -20.22
N ALA A 153 12.97 -1.95 -19.25
CA ALA A 153 13.69 -2.65 -18.20
C ALA A 153 13.58 -4.17 -18.29
N GLY A 154 12.72 -4.69 -19.19
CA GLY A 154 12.46 -6.11 -19.32
C GLY A 154 11.79 -6.70 -18.09
N LEU A 155 10.90 -5.94 -17.45
CA LEU A 155 10.19 -6.38 -16.26
C LEU A 155 9.07 -7.34 -16.61
N ASP A 156 8.88 -8.34 -15.77
CA ASP A 156 7.83 -9.37 -15.89
C ASP A 156 6.73 -9.26 -14.83
N GLU A 157 6.86 -8.34 -13.89
CA GLU A 157 5.88 -8.06 -12.83
C GLU A 157 5.50 -6.58 -12.77
N ALA A 158 4.41 -6.27 -12.05
CA ALA A 158 3.91 -4.91 -11.80
C ALA A 158 4.16 -4.50 -10.34
N GLY A 159 3.75 -3.27 -9.99
CA GLY A 159 3.82 -2.77 -8.61
C GLY A 159 5.16 -2.16 -8.24
N PHE A 160 5.99 -1.81 -9.21
CA PHE A 160 7.23 -1.07 -8.95
C PHE A 160 6.96 0.39 -8.61
N VAL A 161 7.69 0.87 -7.60
CA VAL A 161 7.81 2.29 -7.31
C VAL A 161 9.19 2.77 -7.74
N GLY A 162 9.23 3.75 -8.65
CA GLY A 162 10.46 4.33 -9.17
C GLY A 162 10.75 5.69 -8.54
N VAL A 163 12.00 5.89 -8.15
CA VAL A 163 12.57 7.18 -7.71
C VAL A 163 13.85 7.46 -8.47
N VAL A 164 14.30 8.70 -8.52
CA VAL A 164 15.57 9.03 -9.17
C VAL A 164 16.74 8.26 -8.53
N ASP A 165 17.67 7.80 -9.35
CA ASP A 165 18.89 7.16 -8.84
C ASP A 165 19.67 8.13 -7.93
N GLY A 166 20.16 7.61 -6.80
CA GLY A 166 20.76 8.42 -5.74
C GLY A 166 19.77 9.08 -4.79
N TRP A 167 18.45 8.90 -4.99
CA TRP A 167 17.45 9.26 -3.99
C TRP A 167 17.42 8.16 -2.93
N ASP A 168 17.93 8.47 -1.76
CA ASP A 168 18.09 7.49 -0.70
C ASP A 168 16.74 7.25 0.00
N VAL A 169 16.16 6.09 -0.24
CA VAL A 169 14.87 5.69 0.33
C VAL A 169 15.09 4.68 1.46
N VAL A 170 14.43 4.89 2.58
CA VAL A 170 14.38 3.89 3.65
C VAL A 170 13.35 2.83 3.29
N LYS A 171 13.67 1.59 3.59
CA LYS A 171 12.78 0.43 3.54
C LYS A 171 12.88 -0.35 4.83
N ARG A 172 11.80 -1.02 5.18
CA ARG A 172 11.73 -1.90 6.35
C ARG A 172 11.16 -3.25 5.94
N ASP A 173 11.39 -4.24 6.77
CA ASP A 173 10.86 -5.57 6.55
C ASP A 173 9.33 -5.55 6.62
N VAL A 174 8.70 -6.13 5.63
CA VAL A 174 7.24 -6.29 5.55
C VAL A 174 6.92 -7.75 5.71
N ALA A 175 6.13 -8.08 6.71
CA ALA A 175 5.63 -9.43 6.93
C ALA A 175 4.23 -9.57 6.32
N ALA A 176 4.11 -10.41 5.28
CA ALA A 176 2.80 -10.84 4.79
C ALA A 176 2.27 -11.96 5.69
N LEU A 177 1.05 -11.80 6.19
CA LEU A 177 0.35 -12.81 6.96
C LEU A 177 -0.63 -13.58 6.06
N SER A 178 -1.09 -14.73 6.53
CA SER A 178 -2.09 -15.52 5.80
C SER A 178 -3.44 -14.79 5.78
N ASP A 179 -4.16 -14.89 4.68
CA ASP A 179 -5.49 -14.32 4.49
C ASP A 179 -6.58 -15.04 5.30
N ASP A 180 -6.28 -16.23 5.86
CA ASP A 180 -7.16 -17.01 6.73
C ASP A 180 -7.06 -16.65 8.23
N GLU A 181 -6.29 -15.62 8.59
CA GLU A 181 -6.18 -15.10 9.96
C GLU A 181 -7.52 -14.55 10.46
N GLU A 182 -8.25 -15.35 11.24
CA GLU A 182 -9.61 -15.05 11.73
C GLU A 182 -9.73 -13.68 12.39
N TYR A 183 -8.72 -13.28 13.15
CA TYR A 183 -8.72 -11.98 13.84
C TYR A 183 -8.83 -10.80 12.88
N TYR A 184 -8.14 -10.86 11.74
CA TYR A 184 -8.17 -9.77 10.76
C TYR A 184 -9.38 -9.85 9.84
N GLN A 185 -9.84 -11.06 9.52
CA GLN A 185 -11.12 -11.25 8.84
C GLN A 185 -12.28 -10.66 9.66
N GLN A 186 -12.29 -10.91 10.98
CA GLN A 186 -13.29 -10.32 11.88
C GLN A 186 -13.18 -8.79 11.91
N ALA A 187 -11.97 -8.24 11.93
CA ALA A 187 -11.79 -6.79 11.95
C ALA A 187 -12.32 -6.12 10.66
N VAL A 188 -12.12 -6.72 9.50
CA VAL A 188 -12.71 -6.27 8.22
C VAL A 188 -14.24 -6.39 8.27
N THR A 189 -14.74 -7.52 8.76
CA THR A 189 -16.18 -7.76 8.92
C THR A 189 -16.84 -6.70 9.81
N ASP A 190 -16.26 -6.44 10.98
CA ASP A 190 -16.77 -5.45 11.92
C ASP A 190 -16.78 -4.04 11.32
N TRP A 191 -15.73 -3.69 10.59
CA TRP A 191 -15.65 -2.42 9.85
C TRP A 191 -16.80 -2.28 8.86
N LEU A 192 -16.97 -3.26 7.98
CA LEU A 192 -18.01 -3.27 6.94
C LEU A 192 -19.43 -3.24 7.52
N ILE A 193 -19.67 -3.93 8.64
CA ILE A 193 -20.96 -3.85 9.35
C ILE A 193 -21.17 -2.43 9.88
N GLY A 194 -20.12 -1.79 10.42
CA GLY A 194 -20.16 -0.40 10.88
C GLY A 194 -20.52 0.58 9.76
N GLU A 195 -20.05 0.30 8.54
CA GLU A 195 -20.35 1.08 7.33
C GLU A 195 -21.69 0.69 6.65
N GLY A 196 -22.44 -0.24 7.24
CA GLY A 196 -23.81 -0.57 6.81
C GLY A 196 -23.91 -1.76 5.84
N VAL A 197 -22.85 -2.52 5.62
CA VAL A 197 -22.91 -3.74 4.82
C VAL A 197 -23.57 -4.84 5.65
N THR A 198 -24.67 -5.40 5.14
CA THR A 198 -25.36 -6.51 5.80
C THR A 198 -24.72 -7.85 5.42
N ALA A 199 -24.23 -8.62 6.40
CA ALA A 199 -23.58 -9.91 6.21
C ALA A 199 -22.42 -9.86 5.18
N PRO A 200 -21.35 -9.07 5.45
CA PRO A 200 -20.24 -8.93 4.53
C PRO A 200 -19.57 -10.28 4.26
N GLN A 201 -19.15 -10.48 3.02
CA GLN A 201 -18.35 -11.62 2.58
C GLN A 201 -16.95 -11.13 2.25
N ILE A 202 -15.91 -11.83 2.69
CA ILE A 202 -14.53 -11.51 2.36
C ILE A 202 -14.14 -12.30 1.11
N GLY A 203 -13.91 -11.60 0.00
CA GLY A 203 -13.48 -12.22 -1.26
C GLY A 203 -11.96 -12.35 -1.32
N SER A 204 -11.25 -11.23 -1.25
CA SER A 204 -9.78 -11.20 -1.14
C SER A 204 -9.37 -10.41 0.10
N LEU A 205 -8.26 -10.81 0.71
CA LEU A 205 -7.68 -10.13 1.87
C LEU A 205 -6.16 -10.19 1.80
N GLN A 206 -5.52 -9.02 1.77
CA GLN A 206 -4.08 -8.87 1.94
C GLN A 206 -3.83 -8.34 3.35
N ILE A 207 -2.95 -9.00 4.11
CA ILE A 207 -2.61 -8.61 5.48
C ILE A 207 -1.10 -8.40 5.54
N LEU A 208 -0.68 -7.17 5.81
CA LEU A 208 0.73 -6.78 5.86
C LEU A 208 1.04 -6.13 7.20
N ARG A 209 2.18 -6.52 7.79
CA ARG A 209 2.73 -5.92 9.00
C ARG A 209 4.03 -5.23 8.69
N VAL A 210 4.18 -4.00 9.16
CA VAL A 210 5.38 -3.19 8.95
C VAL A 210 5.50 -2.12 10.01
N ASP A 211 6.71 -1.89 10.50
CA ASP A 211 7.03 -0.74 11.36
C ASP A 211 7.27 0.50 10.48
N ILE A 212 6.20 1.28 10.20
CA ILE A 212 6.31 2.42 9.29
C ILE A 212 7.15 3.57 9.83
N LYS A 213 7.28 3.69 11.16
CA LYS A 213 8.03 4.76 11.83
C LYS A 213 9.45 4.38 12.21
N GLY A 214 9.78 3.10 12.29
CA GLY A 214 11.04 2.59 12.79
C GLY A 214 11.16 2.70 14.30
N ASP A 215 10.04 2.66 15.01
CA ASP A 215 9.97 2.76 16.48
C ASP A 215 9.89 1.39 17.17
N GLY A 216 9.90 0.31 16.38
CA GLY A 216 9.82 -1.08 16.86
C GLY A 216 8.39 -1.57 17.08
N THR A 217 7.39 -0.80 16.66
CA THR A 217 5.97 -1.18 16.74
C THR A 217 5.41 -1.34 15.33
N ASP A 218 4.95 -2.54 14.99
CA ASP A 218 4.35 -2.79 13.68
C ASP A 218 2.93 -2.22 13.62
N GLU A 219 2.62 -1.51 12.56
CA GLU A 219 1.28 -1.30 12.08
C GLU A 219 0.83 -2.48 11.22
N VAL A 220 -0.50 -2.70 11.16
CA VAL A 220 -1.11 -3.72 10.30
C VAL A 220 -1.97 -3.05 9.25
N PHE A 221 -1.74 -3.40 8.00
CA PHE A 221 -2.51 -2.92 6.87
C PHE A 221 -3.35 -4.05 6.28
N LEU A 222 -4.62 -3.78 6.04
CA LEU A 222 -5.58 -4.72 5.50
C LEU A 222 -6.12 -4.14 4.18
N ALA A 223 -5.90 -4.83 3.06
CA ALA A 223 -6.59 -4.52 1.82
C ALA A 223 -7.57 -5.65 1.53
N ALA A 224 -8.85 -5.34 1.48
CA ALA A 224 -9.90 -6.32 1.30
C ALA A 224 -10.87 -5.91 0.20
N SER A 225 -11.37 -6.88 -0.58
CA SER A 225 -12.39 -6.62 -1.59
C SER A 225 -13.31 -7.81 -1.80
N HIS A 226 -14.55 -7.50 -2.17
CA HIS A 226 -15.54 -8.43 -2.67
C HIS A 226 -16.39 -7.73 -3.70
N LEU A 227 -16.37 -8.21 -4.93
CA LEU A 227 -17.10 -7.65 -6.06
C LEU A 227 -17.88 -8.77 -6.76
N ASP A 228 -19.18 -8.85 -6.46
CA ASP A 228 -20.13 -9.80 -7.07
C ASP A 228 -20.79 -9.25 -8.34
N GLY A 229 -20.62 -7.93 -8.55
CA GLY A 229 -21.06 -7.25 -9.75
C GLY A 229 -20.26 -7.66 -10.99
N SER A 230 -20.61 -7.06 -12.12
CA SER A 230 -19.78 -7.15 -13.31
C SER A 230 -18.68 -6.06 -13.26
N GLN A 231 -17.77 -6.10 -14.23
CA GLN A 231 -16.73 -5.06 -14.37
C GLN A 231 -17.30 -3.63 -14.55
N HIS A 232 -18.59 -3.51 -14.84
CA HIS A 232 -19.26 -2.24 -15.11
C HIS A 232 -20.39 -1.93 -14.13
N THR A 233 -20.69 -2.84 -13.21
CA THR A 233 -21.80 -2.68 -12.26
C THR A 233 -21.39 -3.16 -10.88
N THR A 234 -21.96 -2.56 -9.86
CA THR A 234 -21.82 -2.99 -8.48
C THR A 234 -23.12 -3.58 -7.96
N LYS A 235 -23.04 -4.42 -6.96
CA LYS A 235 -24.17 -4.93 -6.19
C LYS A 235 -24.11 -4.36 -4.77
N VAL A 236 -25.24 -4.40 -4.08
CA VAL A 236 -25.29 -4.12 -2.65
C VAL A 236 -24.45 -5.15 -1.91
N GLY A 237 -23.51 -4.66 -1.12
CA GLY A 237 -22.54 -5.49 -0.41
C GLY A 237 -21.18 -5.60 -1.10
N ASP A 238 -21.04 -5.13 -2.35
CA ASP A 238 -19.74 -5.00 -3.00
C ASP A 238 -18.90 -3.95 -2.27
N TYR A 239 -17.60 -4.21 -2.17
CA TYR A 239 -16.65 -3.25 -1.58
C TYR A 239 -15.22 -3.49 -2.02
N SER A 240 -14.41 -2.44 -1.87
CA SER A 240 -12.95 -2.51 -1.85
C SER A 240 -12.42 -1.48 -0.86
N ILE A 241 -11.61 -1.90 0.09
CA ILE A 241 -11.12 -1.06 1.19
C ILE A 241 -9.65 -1.30 1.48
N VAL A 242 -8.98 -0.26 1.98
CA VAL A 242 -7.66 -0.35 2.61
C VAL A 242 -7.72 0.29 3.97
N LEU A 243 -7.43 -0.49 5.01
CA LEU A 243 -7.44 -0.07 6.41
C LEU A 243 -6.04 -0.16 6.99
N MET A 244 -5.68 0.80 7.84
CA MET A 244 -4.53 0.72 8.74
C MET A 244 -5.03 0.44 10.16
N ARG A 245 -4.36 -0.47 10.86
CA ARG A 245 -4.61 -0.75 12.28
C ARG A 245 -3.33 -0.56 13.06
N LYS A 246 -3.41 0.18 14.15
CA LYS A 246 -2.28 0.42 15.03
C LYS A 246 -2.66 0.44 16.50
N VAL A 247 -1.72 0.12 17.35
CA VAL A 247 -1.88 0.19 18.80
C VAL A 247 -1.67 1.63 19.27
N VAL A 248 -2.65 2.16 19.98
CA VAL A 248 -2.60 3.48 20.63
C VAL A 248 -2.94 3.30 22.11
N GLY A 249 -1.92 3.30 22.95
CA GLY A 249 -2.10 2.96 24.37
C GLY A 249 -2.58 1.51 24.53
N ASN A 250 -3.78 1.32 25.06
CA ASN A 250 -4.39 0.00 25.27
C ASN A 250 -5.46 -0.36 24.21
N PHE A 251 -5.57 0.41 23.15
CA PHE A 251 -6.59 0.23 22.12
C PHE A 251 -5.94 -0.01 20.76
N VAL A 252 -6.68 -0.69 19.90
CA VAL A 252 -6.36 -0.76 18.46
C VAL A 252 -7.21 0.28 17.75
N LEU A 253 -6.54 1.24 17.11
CA LEU A 253 -7.18 2.21 16.25
C LEU A 253 -7.20 1.65 14.82
N THR A 254 -8.36 1.66 14.17
CA THR A 254 -8.52 1.36 12.75
C THR A 254 -8.84 2.65 12.00
N VAL A 255 -8.09 2.92 10.93
CA VAL A 255 -8.21 4.13 10.11
C VAL A 255 -8.31 3.71 8.64
N PRO A 256 -9.31 4.16 7.88
CA PRO A 256 -9.37 3.88 6.45
C PRO A 256 -8.38 4.76 5.68
N LEU A 257 -7.71 4.17 4.69
CA LEU A 257 -6.94 4.87 3.67
C LEU A 257 -7.81 5.10 2.42
N LEU A 258 -8.45 4.03 1.95
CA LEU A 258 -9.36 4.04 0.80
C LEU A 258 -10.58 3.17 1.08
N GLU A 259 -11.74 3.63 0.63
CA GLU A 259 -13.00 2.89 0.78
C GLU A 259 -13.92 3.16 -0.41
N ASP A 260 -14.31 2.07 -1.07
CA ASP A 260 -15.46 2.02 -1.97
C ASP A 260 -16.40 0.96 -1.41
N ILE A 261 -17.54 1.37 -0.84
CA ILE A 261 -18.52 0.49 -0.20
C ILE A 261 -19.90 0.77 -0.78
N TYR A 262 -20.55 -0.24 -1.33
CA TYR A 262 -21.82 -0.11 -2.04
C TYR A 262 -22.96 -0.68 -1.17
N THR A 263 -23.56 0.17 -0.34
CA THR A 263 -24.69 -0.20 0.56
C THR A 263 -26.06 -0.05 -0.12
N SER A 264 -26.11 0.53 -1.32
CA SER A 264 -27.32 0.67 -2.12
C SER A 264 -27.04 0.33 -3.58
N GLN A 265 -28.09 -0.11 -4.29
CA GLN A 265 -27.98 -0.37 -5.72
C GLN A 265 -27.66 0.92 -6.47
N GLN A 266 -26.63 0.89 -7.30
CA GLN A 266 -26.31 1.99 -8.20
C GLN A 266 -27.20 1.90 -9.46
N GLU A 267 -27.79 3.03 -9.86
CA GLU A 267 -28.64 3.09 -11.05
C GLU A 267 -27.85 3.24 -12.36
N GLU A 268 -26.60 3.72 -12.25
CA GLU A 268 -25.72 3.99 -13.39
C GLU A 268 -24.62 2.93 -13.51
N ILE A 269 -23.96 2.88 -14.67
CA ILE A 269 -22.76 2.10 -14.87
C ILE A 269 -21.67 2.62 -13.92
N THR A 270 -21.29 1.77 -12.98
CA THR A 270 -20.23 2.07 -12.00
C THR A 270 -19.05 1.18 -12.34
N PHE A 271 -17.89 1.76 -12.55
CA PHE A 271 -16.66 0.99 -12.75
C PHE A 271 -16.00 0.76 -11.39
N PRO A 272 -16.30 -0.36 -10.71
CA PRO A 272 -15.74 -0.60 -9.38
C PRO A 272 -14.22 -0.68 -9.44
N GLN A 273 -13.58 -0.22 -8.38
CA GLN A 273 -12.14 -0.26 -8.23
C GLN A 273 -11.76 -1.35 -7.22
N THR A 274 -10.62 -1.98 -7.41
CA THR A 274 -9.99 -2.84 -6.41
C THR A 274 -8.69 -2.21 -5.93
N TYR A 275 -8.42 -2.37 -4.65
CA TYR A 275 -7.28 -1.80 -3.98
C TYR A 275 -6.38 -2.90 -3.42
N SER A 276 -5.07 -2.73 -3.60
CA SER A 276 -4.06 -3.52 -2.91
C SER A 276 -2.89 -2.64 -2.49
N ILE A 277 -2.14 -3.06 -1.51
CA ILE A 277 -0.95 -2.32 -1.08
C ILE A 277 0.21 -2.78 -1.93
N ALA A 278 0.79 -1.84 -2.67
CA ALA A 278 1.90 -2.11 -3.57
C ALA A 278 3.28 -1.96 -2.91
N ASN A 279 3.42 -0.98 -1.99
CA ASN A 279 4.73 -0.74 -1.37
C ASN A 279 4.62 0.06 -0.07
N PHE A 280 5.66 -0.09 0.77
CA PHE A 280 5.98 0.79 1.91
C PHE A 280 7.38 1.32 1.69
N ILE A 281 7.54 2.62 1.55
CA ILE A 281 8.80 3.24 1.15
C ILE A 281 8.85 4.70 1.56
N ASP A 282 9.95 5.12 2.16
CA ASP A 282 10.19 6.53 2.52
C ASP A 282 10.52 7.34 1.25
N LEU A 283 9.51 7.99 0.70
CA LEU A 283 9.63 8.74 -0.55
C LEU A 283 10.14 10.17 -0.33
N ASN A 284 9.82 10.77 0.81
CA ASN A 284 10.16 12.15 1.13
C ASN A 284 11.42 12.28 2.00
N ARG A 285 11.99 11.14 2.45
CA ARG A 285 13.23 11.04 3.23
C ARG A 285 13.11 11.62 4.64
N ASP A 286 11.90 11.56 5.22
CA ASP A 286 11.66 11.96 6.62
C ASP A 286 11.86 10.81 7.63
N GLY A 287 12.14 9.62 7.12
CA GLY A 287 12.35 8.41 7.92
C GLY A 287 11.05 7.65 8.25
N VAL A 288 9.89 8.14 7.83
CA VAL A 288 8.60 7.43 7.92
C VAL A 288 8.25 6.87 6.55
N LEU A 289 7.73 5.65 6.49
CA LEU A 289 7.35 5.05 5.21
C LEU A 289 5.99 5.58 4.76
N GLU A 290 5.91 6.01 3.50
CA GLU A 290 4.64 6.19 2.81
C GLU A 290 4.06 4.84 2.40
N VAL A 291 2.73 4.82 2.30
CA VAL A 291 1.96 3.68 1.78
C VAL A 291 1.56 3.95 0.34
N VAL A 292 2.02 3.12 -0.57
CA VAL A 292 1.62 3.17 -1.98
C VAL A 292 0.54 2.12 -2.21
N VAL A 293 -0.66 2.58 -2.53
CA VAL A 293 -1.82 1.75 -2.83
C VAL A 293 -1.98 1.65 -4.34
N ASP A 294 -2.00 0.41 -4.84
CA ASP A 294 -2.40 0.10 -6.21
C ASP A 294 -3.90 0.20 -6.36
N VAL A 295 -4.32 0.81 -7.45
CA VAL A 295 -5.72 0.96 -7.82
C VAL A 295 -5.94 0.31 -9.17
N GLN A 296 -6.77 -0.73 -9.21
CA GLN A 296 -7.18 -1.39 -10.44
C GLN A 296 -8.65 -1.12 -10.72
N LYS A 297 -8.99 -0.84 -11.97
CA LYS A 297 -10.35 -0.71 -12.44
C LYS A 297 -10.47 -1.27 -13.84
N TRP A 298 -11.69 -1.38 -14.33
CA TRP A 298 -11.91 -1.72 -15.73
C TRP A 298 -11.16 -0.73 -16.64
N GLU A 299 -10.33 -1.26 -17.52
CA GLU A 299 -9.54 -0.46 -18.48
C GLU A 299 -8.63 0.62 -17.85
N GLY A 300 -8.22 0.46 -16.59
CA GLY A 300 -7.34 1.43 -15.98
C GLY A 300 -6.68 0.95 -14.70
N PHE A 301 -5.60 1.60 -14.37
CA PHE A 301 -4.85 1.36 -13.12
C PHE A 301 -4.19 2.64 -12.65
N GLY A 302 -3.67 2.63 -11.46
CA GLY A 302 -2.94 3.77 -10.93
C GLY A 302 -2.40 3.53 -9.54
N ALA A 303 -1.94 4.61 -8.93
CA ALA A 303 -1.48 4.59 -7.56
C ALA A 303 -1.96 5.80 -6.78
N VAL A 304 -2.14 5.57 -5.48
CA VAL A 304 -2.37 6.60 -4.48
C VAL A 304 -1.29 6.47 -3.42
N VAL A 305 -0.67 7.59 -3.05
CA VAL A 305 0.37 7.62 -2.00
C VAL A 305 -0.19 8.31 -0.77
N TYR A 306 -0.04 7.64 0.36
CA TYR A 306 -0.44 8.13 1.67
C TYR A 306 0.75 8.36 2.57
N GLN A 307 0.81 9.54 3.15
CA GLN A 307 1.69 9.86 4.28
C GLN A 307 0.93 9.64 5.59
N ILE A 308 1.59 9.05 6.57
CA ILE A 308 0.99 8.71 7.86
C ILE A 308 1.74 9.45 8.97
N ASN A 309 1.07 10.43 9.57
CA ASN A 309 1.60 11.20 10.68
C ASN A 309 0.77 10.90 11.93
N ASP A 310 1.35 10.20 12.90
CA ASP A 310 0.68 9.75 14.12
C ASP A 310 -0.69 9.09 13.87
N GLN A 311 -1.78 9.81 13.96
CA GLN A 311 -3.14 9.31 13.75
C GLN A 311 -3.77 9.85 12.46
N GLU A 312 -3.06 10.72 11.77
CA GLU A 312 -3.54 11.33 10.54
C GLU A 312 -3.00 10.58 9.32
N VAL A 313 -3.90 10.22 8.42
CA VAL A 313 -3.61 9.64 7.12
C VAL A 313 -3.92 10.70 6.07
N THR A 314 -2.90 11.11 5.33
CA THR A 314 -3.04 12.16 4.31
C THR A 314 -2.71 11.61 2.94
N GLN A 315 -3.66 11.68 2.00
CA GLN A 315 -3.38 11.41 0.59
C GLN A 315 -2.49 12.53 0.03
N VAL A 316 -1.27 12.22 -0.34
CA VAL A 316 -0.30 13.20 -0.85
C VAL A 316 -0.17 13.19 -2.36
N LEU A 317 -0.29 12.03 -3.00
CA LEU A 317 -0.27 11.89 -4.46
C LEU A 317 -1.35 10.93 -4.94
N LYS A 318 -1.85 11.15 -6.16
CA LYS A 318 -2.80 10.25 -6.83
C LYS A 318 -2.71 10.39 -8.34
N THR A 319 -2.54 9.29 -9.04
CA THR A 319 -2.65 9.22 -10.50
C THR A 319 -3.32 7.91 -10.91
N ILE A 320 -4.41 7.99 -11.63
CA ILE A 320 -5.18 6.84 -12.12
C ILE A 320 -5.51 7.08 -13.59
N THR A 321 -5.24 6.08 -14.44
CA THR A 321 -5.59 6.13 -15.87
C THR A 321 -7.10 6.13 -16.07
N CYS A 322 -7.59 6.67 -17.17
CA CYS A 322 -9.00 6.64 -17.52
C CYS A 322 -9.39 5.39 -18.32
N SER A 323 -8.60 5.04 -19.31
CA SER A 323 -8.60 3.80 -20.10
C SER A 323 -7.31 3.76 -20.89
N LEU A 324 -6.83 2.61 -21.21
CA LEU A 324 -5.64 2.42 -22.05
C LEU A 324 -6.01 2.36 -23.52
#